data_74f26d82260b92caeebeaeb1afad4602
#
_entry.id   74f26d82260b92caeebeaeb1afad4602
#
_cell.length_a   1.000
_cell.length_b   1.000
_cell.length_c   1.000
_cell.angle_alpha   90.00
_cell.angle_beta   90.00
_cell.angle_gamma   90.00
#
_symmetry.space_group_name_H-M   'P 1'
#
loop_
_entity.id
_entity.type
_entity.pdbx_description
1 polymer ?
#
loop_
_entity_poly.entity_id
_entity_poly.type
_entity_poly.pdbx_seq_one_letter_code
_entity_poly.pdbx_strand_id
1 'polypeptide(L)'
;MNYDNYEVSIVETYSVKLVGWPPSVTFTCPSKIGTVGDMRKLRDAPRAGQCFWKCLSSSECTLFGTGLDMRRSAGEQVKKPHKKCSDAGKSHKRKAPSDATDKENPQKRKGNNSEASGAPRSVEVIGDTDDQ
;
A
#
# COMPACT_ATOMS: atom_id res chain seq x y z
N MET A 1 -3.12 -1.67 2.12
CA MET A 1 -4.13 -2.66 2.60
C MET A 1 -4.79 -2.09 3.85
N ASN A 2 -6.11 -2.28 4.02
CA ASN A 2 -6.82 -1.83 5.21
C ASN A 2 -6.77 -2.93 6.28
N TYR A 3 -5.84 -2.83 7.22
CA TYR A 3 -5.64 -3.82 8.27
C TYR A 3 -6.74 -3.78 9.32
N ASP A 4 -7.23 -2.58 9.68
CA ASP A 4 -8.23 -2.38 10.73
C ASP A 4 -9.62 -2.91 10.31
N ASN A 5 -9.87 -3.00 9.01
CA ASN A 5 -11.13 -3.48 8.44
C ASN A 5 -10.90 -4.55 7.37
N TYR A 6 -9.88 -5.39 7.58
CA TYR A 6 -9.42 -6.39 6.63
C TYR A 6 -10.51 -7.36 6.19
N GLU A 7 -11.27 -7.90 7.14
CA GLU A 7 -12.30 -8.91 6.88
C GLU A 7 -13.37 -8.41 5.93
N VAL A 8 -13.84 -7.19 6.13
CA VAL A 8 -14.91 -6.61 5.32
C VAL A 8 -14.38 -5.97 4.05
N SER A 9 -13.28 -5.21 4.16
CA SER A 9 -12.75 -4.47 3.01
C SER A 9 -11.99 -5.33 2.00
N ILE A 10 -11.48 -6.47 2.43
CA ILE A 10 -10.69 -7.36 1.59
C ILE A 10 -11.40 -8.70 1.39
N VAL A 11 -11.68 -9.43 2.48
CA VAL A 11 -12.19 -10.80 2.34
C VAL A 11 -13.61 -10.81 1.79
N GLU A 12 -14.53 -10.04 2.38
CA GLU A 12 -15.93 -9.97 1.93
C GLU A 12 -16.04 -9.31 0.53
N THR A 13 -15.23 -8.28 0.25
CA THR A 13 -15.34 -7.52 -1.00
C THR A 13 -14.72 -8.24 -2.20
N TYR A 14 -13.57 -8.90 -2.00
CA TYR A 14 -12.78 -9.48 -3.10
C TYR A 14 -12.71 -11.00 -3.08
N SER A 15 -13.30 -11.65 -2.08
CA SER A 15 -13.27 -13.11 -1.90
C SER A 15 -11.84 -13.66 -1.84
N VAL A 16 -10.92 -12.90 -1.24
CA VAL A 16 -9.53 -13.31 -1.04
C VAL A 16 -9.13 -13.19 0.42
N LYS A 17 -8.36 -14.14 0.89
CA LYS A 17 -7.86 -14.18 2.28
C LYS A 17 -6.36 -14.34 2.30
N LEU A 18 -5.70 -13.60 3.17
CA LEU A 18 -4.28 -13.78 3.44
C LEU A 18 -4.12 -14.96 4.40
N VAL A 19 -3.34 -15.94 4.01
CA VAL A 19 -3.06 -17.16 4.78
C VAL A 19 -1.59 -17.15 5.18
N GLY A 20 -1.28 -17.68 6.38
CA GLY A 20 0.10 -17.86 6.84
C GLY A 20 0.77 -16.58 7.35
N TRP A 21 0.01 -15.61 7.84
CA TRP A 21 0.60 -14.50 8.56
C TRP A 21 1.39 -15.03 9.78
N PRO A 22 2.64 -14.57 10.02
CA PRO A 22 3.44 -15.05 11.13
C PRO A 22 2.74 -14.85 12.49
N PRO A 23 2.51 -15.90 13.28
CA PRO A 23 1.71 -15.82 14.51
C PRO A 23 2.36 -14.95 15.61
N SER A 24 3.69 -14.77 15.54
CA SER A 24 4.43 -13.90 16.46
C SER A 24 4.33 -12.42 16.13
N VAL A 25 3.72 -12.06 14.99
CA VAL A 25 3.63 -10.67 14.52
C VAL A 25 2.17 -10.24 14.52
N THR A 26 1.86 -9.16 15.21
CA THR A 26 0.51 -8.59 15.23
C THR A 26 0.05 -8.24 13.82
N PHE A 27 -1.19 -8.60 13.49
CA PHE A 27 -1.79 -8.28 12.18
C PHE A 27 -2.11 -6.79 12.10
N THR A 28 -1.16 -6.01 11.63
CA THR A 28 -1.26 -4.54 11.54
C THR A 28 -0.45 -4.01 10.36
N CYS A 29 -0.59 -2.72 10.08
CA CYS A 29 0.22 -2.07 9.04
C CYS A 29 1.72 -2.22 9.36
N PRO A 30 2.56 -2.65 8.41
CA PRO A 30 4.00 -2.81 8.62
C PRO A 30 4.68 -1.56 9.18
N SER A 31 4.20 -0.36 8.85
CA SER A 31 4.72 0.90 9.40
C SER A 31 4.50 1.07 10.92
N LYS A 32 3.59 0.29 11.51
CA LYS A 32 3.31 0.29 12.95
C LYS A 32 4.11 -0.77 13.71
N ILE A 33 4.86 -1.59 13.01
CA ILE A 33 5.69 -2.65 13.63
C ILE A 33 7.00 -2.03 14.08
N GLY A 34 7.22 -2.03 15.40
CA GLY A 34 8.39 -1.37 16.00
C GLY A 34 9.69 -2.19 15.97
N THR A 35 9.62 -3.50 15.69
CA THR A 35 10.79 -4.37 15.76
C THR A 35 11.29 -4.79 14.39
N VAL A 36 12.60 -4.66 14.18
CA VAL A 36 13.26 -5.09 12.93
C VAL A 36 13.14 -6.62 12.74
N GLY A 37 13.13 -7.39 13.84
CA GLY A 37 12.95 -8.83 13.80
C GLY A 37 11.63 -9.26 13.19
N ASP A 38 10.53 -8.60 13.58
CA ASP A 38 9.20 -8.90 13.04
C ASP A 38 9.03 -8.42 11.60
N MET A 39 9.66 -7.31 11.25
CA MET A 39 9.71 -6.85 9.84
C MET A 39 10.42 -7.86 8.94
N ARG A 40 11.51 -8.47 9.42
CA ARG A 40 12.22 -9.55 8.69
C ARG A 40 11.34 -10.78 8.52
N LYS A 41 10.64 -11.23 9.58
CA LYS A 41 9.68 -12.35 9.48
C LYS A 41 8.59 -12.08 8.45
N LEU A 42 8.01 -10.88 8.44
CA LEU A 42 7.01 -10.48 7.44
C LEU A 42 7.54 -10.44 6.02
N ARG A 43 8.78 -10.04 5.82
CA ARG A 43 9.43 -10.06 4.51
C ARG A 43 9.71 -11.48 4.03
N ASP A 44 10.15 -12.34 4.94
CA ASP A 44 10.64 -13.67 4.60
C ASP A 44 9.49 -14.68 4.44
N ALA A 45 8.38 -14.55 5.18
CA ALA A 45 7.22 -15.43 5.09
C ALA A 45 6.63 -15.56 3.66
N PRO A 46 6.39 -14.48 2.90
CA PRO A 46 5.95 -14.60 1.50
C PRO A 46 7.01 -15.20 0.59
N ARG A 47 8.29 -14.91 0.82
CA ARG A 47 9.41 -15.48 0.05
C ARG A 47 9.56 -16.98 0.23
N ALA A 48 9.27 -17.45 1.43
CA ALA A 48 9.24 -18.88 1.78
C ALA A 48 7.93 -19.57 1.35
N GLY A 49 6.99 -18.85 0.75
CA GLY A 49 5.68 -19.39 0.38
C GLY A 49 4.75 -19.67 1.58
N GLN A 50 5.14 -19.26 2.77
CA GLN A 50 4.36 -19.46 3.99
C GLN A 50 3.18 -18.50 4.09
N CYS A 51 3.34 -17.28 3.58
CA CYS A 51 2.31 -16.25 3.58
C CYS A 51 1.89 -15.94 2.13
N PHE A 52 0.63 -16.17 1.80
CA PHE A 52 0.10 -15.98 0.45
C PHE A 52 -1.37 -15.61 0.44
N TRP A 53 -1.82 -15.05 -0.68
CA TRP A 53 -3.22 -14.77 -0.93
C TRP A 53 -3.92 -16.01 -1.47
N LYS A 54 -5.00 -16.43 -0.80
CA LYS A 54 -5.87 -17.52 -1.23
C LYS A 54 -7.19 -16.95 -1.72
N CYS A 55 -7.62 -17.31 -2.92
CA CYS A 55 -8.99 -17.08 -3.37
C CYS A 55 -9.93 -18.02 -2.62
N LEU A 56 -11.02 -17.50 -2.10
CA LEU A 56 -12.04 -18.29 -1.43
C LEU A 56 -13.00 -18.91 -2.45
N SER A 57 -13.40 -20.14 -2.23
CA SER A 57 -14.48 -20.75 -2.98
C SER A 57 -15.83 -20.15 -2.60
N SER A 58 -16.86 -20.36 -3.41
CA SER A 58 -18.21 -19.85 -3.14
C SER A 58 -18.74 -20.32 -1.78
N SER A 59 -18.50 -21.57 -1.41
CA SER A 59 -18.88 -22.13 -0.11
C SER A 59 -18.13 -21.48 1.05
N GLU A 60 -16.82 -21.25 0.89
CA GLU A 60 -16.01 -20.55 1.90
C GLU A 60 -16.45 -19.10 2.07
N CYS A 61 -16.82 -18.40 0.99
CA CYS A 61 -17.38 -17.04 1.05
C CYS A 61 -18.69 -17.00 1.81
N THR A 62 -19.60 -17.96 1.56
CA THR A 62 -20.88 -18.05 2.26
C THR A 62 -20.67 -18.29 3.75
N LEU A 63 -19.83 -19.24 4.13
CA LEU A 63 -19.49 -19.52 5.52
C LEU A 63 -18.86 -18.32 6.23
N PHE A 64 -17.97 -17.62 5.53
CA PHE A 64 -17.33 -16.43 6.06
C PHE A 64 -18.35 -15.29 6.28
N GLY A 65 -19.24 -15.05 5.31
CA GLY A 65 -20.32 -14.07 5.40
C GLY A 65 -21.26 -14.37 6.57
N THR A 66 -21.71 -15.63 6.70
CA THR A 66 -22.55 -16.06 7.85
C THR A 66 -21.85 -15.80 9.19
N GLY A 67 -20.56 -16.11 9.28
CA GLY A 67 -19.77 -15.84 10.49
C GLY A 67 -19.69 -14.34 10.82
N LEU A 68 -19.53 -13.48 9.82
CA LEU A 68 -19.57 -12.02 9.99
C LEU A 68 -20.93 -11.54 10.48
N ASP A 69 -22.02 -12.08 9.92
CA ASP A 69 -23.37 -11.68 10.30
C ASP A 69 -23.72 -12.15 11.72
N MET A 70 -23.27 -13.32 12.13
CA MET A 70 -23.40 -13.79 13.51
C MET A 70 -22.67 -12.85 14.49
N ARG A 71 -21.48 -12.41 14.17
CA ARG A 71 -20.73 -11.46 15.02
C ARG A 71 -21.41 -10.09 15.06
N ARG A 72 -21.95 -9.62 13.93
CA ARG A 72 -22.76 -8.38 13.87
C ARG A 72 -24.01 -8.48 14.74
N SER A 73 -24.69 -9.63 14.72
CA SER A 73 -25.89 -9.89 15.55
C SER A 73 -25.55 -9.99 17.03
N ALA A 74 -24.35 -10.47 17.38
CA ALA A 74 -23.85 -10.52 18.74
C ALA A 74 -23.41 -9.14 19.28
N GLY A 75 -23.54 -8.07 18.48
CA GLY A 75 -23.18 -6.69 18.88
C GLY A 75 -21.70 -6.35 18.68
N GLU A 76 -20.92 -7.20 18.03
CA GLU A 76 -19.55 -6.86 17.65
C GLU A 76 -19.55 -5.77 16.57
N GLN A 77 -18.70 -4.76 16.73
CA GLN A 77 -18.59 -3.65 15.77
C GLN A 77 -17.85 -4.08 14.51
N VAL A 78 -18.43 -4.96 13.72
CA VAL A 78 -17.93 -5.29 12.39
C VAL A 78 -18.34 -4.19 11.42
N LYS A 79 -17.40 -3.38 10.98
CA LYS A 79 -17.66 -2.28 10.04
C LYS A 79 -18.24 -2.82 8.74
N LYS A 80 -19.25 -2.12 8.19
CA LYS A 80 -19.81 -2.45 6.87
C LYS A 80 -18.81 -2.07 5.77
N PRO A 81 -18.79 -2.80 4.63
CA PRO A 81 -17.95 -2.41 3.51
C PRO A 81 -18.30 -0.99 3.08
N HIS A 82 -17.27 -0.21 2.73
CA HIS A 82 -17.49 1.14 2.20
C HIS A 82 -18.32 1.05 0.92
N LYS A 83 -19.45 1.77 0.87
CA LYS A 83 -20.17 1.95 -0.39
C LYS A 83 -19.19 2.56 -1.41
N LYS A 84 -19.14 1.98 -2.61
CA LYS A 84 -18.38 2.57 -3.70
C LYS A 84 -18.83 4.03 -3.85
N CYS A 85 -17.88 4.96 -3.89
CA CYS A 85 -18.17 6.36 -4.18
C CYS A 85 -18.98 6.43 -5.48
N SER A 86 -20.06 7.23 -5.51
CA SER A 86 -20.88 7.42 -6.70
C SER A 86 -20.09 7.99 -7.89
N ASP A 87 -18.90 8.52 -7.61
CA ASP A 87 -17.97 9.04 -8.60
C ASP A 87 -16.88 8.03 -9.03
N ALA A 88 -16.90 6.80 -8.48
CA ALA A 88 -15.99 5.75 -8.90
C ALA A 88 -16.28 5.37 -10.36
N GLY A 89 -15.37 5.71 -11.26
CA GLY A 89 -15.49 5.49 -12.70
C GLY A 89 -15.88 6.73 -13.52
N LYS A 90 -16.20 7.86 -12.89
CA LYS A 90 -16.38 9.11 -13.62
C LYS A 90 -15.02 9.71 -13.96
N SER A 91 -14.78 9.93 -15.26
CA SER A 91 -13.59 10.64 -15.71
C SER A 91 -13.67 12.09 -15.25
N HIS A 92 -12.88 12.46 -14.26
CA HIS A 92 -12.69 13.86 -13.89
C HIS A 92 -11.83 14.52 -14.96
N LYS A 93 -12.47 15.14 -15.97
CA LYS A 93 -11.78 16.02 -16.90
C LYS A 93 -11.17 17.16 -16.08
N ARG A 94 -9.85 17.14 -15.93
CA ARG A 94 -9.13 18.31 -15.42
C ARG A 94 -9.45 19.45 -16.38
N LYS A 95 -10.10 20.50 -15.85
CA LYS A 95 -10.30 21.74 -16.58
C LYS A 95 -8.91 22.23 -16.98
N ALA A 96 -8.61 22.25 -18.27
CA ALA A 96 -7.41 22.89 -18.76
C ALA A 96 -7.40 24.32 -18.23
N PRO A 97 -6.27 24.86 -17.77
CA PRO A 97 -6.20 26.27 -17.45
C PRO A 97 -6.56 27.04 -18.72
N SER A 98 -7.68 27.73 -18.70
CA SER A 98 -8.05 28.67 -19.75
C SER A 98 -6.94 29.69 -19.78
N ASP A 99 -6.35 29.81 -20.98
CA ASP A 99 -5.44 30.81 -21.41
C ASP A 99 -5.99 32.20 -20.96
N ALA A 100 -5.40 32.72 -19.91
CA ALA A 100 -5.69 34.07 -19.44
C ALA A 100 -4.56 34.96 -19.91
N THR A 101 -4.77 35.56 -21.07
CA THR A 101 -4.19 36.84 -21.54
C THR A 101 -3.51 37.66 -20.46
N ASP A 102 -2.27 38.01 -20.78
CA ASP A 102 -1.50 39.19 -20.38
C ASP A 102 -2.13 40.11 -19.32
N LYS A 103 -1.52 40.08 -18.14
CA LYS A 103 -1.33 41.33 -17.39
C LYS A 103 0.02 41.26 -16.70
N GLU A 104 0.94 42.07 -17.22
CA GLU A 104 2.19 42.45 -16.62
C GLU A 104 1.99 42.77 -15.14
N ASN A 105 2.76 42.07 -14.29
CA ASN A 105 3.01 42.53 -12.94
C ASN A 105 4.49 42.35 -12.64
N PRO A 106 5.33 43.41 -12.63
CA PRO A 106 6.75 43.33 -12.32
C PRO A 106 6.94 43.39 -10.84
N GLN A 107 6.96 42.25 -10.15
CA GLN A 107 7.46 42.19 -8.78
C GLN A 107 8.59 41.17 -8.64
N LYS A 108 9.79 41.70 -8.74
CA LYS A 108 10.97 41.56 -7.88
C LYS A 108 11.10 40.23 -7.12
N ARG A 109 11.72 39.23 -7.74
CA ARG A 109 12.28 38.10 -6.99
C ARG A 109 13.77 38.28 -6.82
N LYS A 110 14.13 38.49 -5.57
CA LYS A 110 15.48 38.46 -5.03
C LYS A 110 16.10 37.08 -5.30
N GLY A 111 17.20 37.07 -6.04
CA GLY A 111 17.98 35.86 -6.25
C GLY A 111 18.62 35.39 -4.96
N ASN A 112 18.57 34.10 -4.73
CA ASN A 112 19.51 33.44 -3.86
C ASN A 112 20.20 32.37 -4.69
N ASN A 113 21.38 32.78 -5.15
CA ASN A 113 22.33 31.95 -5.88
C ASN A 113 23.06 31.12 -4.81
N SER A 114 22.93 29.81 -4.84
CA SER A 114 23.82 28.90 -4.14
C SER A 114 24.33 27.89 -5.18
N GLU A 115 25.46 28.25 -5.74
CA GLU A 115 26.32 27.32 -6.46
C GLU A 115 26.75 26.20 -5.49
N ALA A 116 26.44 24.98 -5.84
CA ALA A 116 27.09 23.79 -5.31
C ALA A 116 27.63 22.96 -6.45
N SER A 117 28.87 23.20 -6.73
CA SER A 117 29.78 22.43 -7.57
C SER A 117 29.86 20.99 -7.06
N GLY A 118 29.34 20.05 -7.81
CA GLY A 118 29.45 18.61 -7.55
C GLY A 118 30.18 17.93 -8.70
N ALA A 119 31.45 17.62 -8.50
CA ALA A 119 32.33 16.91 -9.45
C ALA A 119 31.83 15.47 -9.72
N PRO A 120 32.05 14.95 -10.93
CA PRO A 120 31.68 13.57 -11.26
C PRO A 120 32.65 12.58 -10.59
N ARG A 121 32.10 11.60 -9.90
CA ARG A 121 32.87 10.47 -9.35
C ARG A 121 33.23 9.51 -10.47
N SER A 122 34.52 9.29 -10.60
CA SER A 122 35.14 8.30 -11.48
C SER A 122 34.67 6.89 -11.13
N VAL A 123 34.33 6.12 -12.17
CA VAL A 123 34.07 4.69 -12.08
C VAL A 123 35.43 3.98 -11.98
N GLU A 124 35.73 3.36 -10.85
CA GLU A 124 36.84 2.43 -10.74
C GLU A 124 36.49 1.11 -11.42
N VAL A 125 37.18 0.82 -12.47
CA VAL A 125 37.20 -0.49 -13.14
C VAL A 125 38.04 -1.41 -12.27
N ILE A 126 37.39 -2.40 -11.65
CA ILE A 126 38.10 -3.51 -10.97
C ILE A 126 38.49 -4.51 -12.06
N GLY A 127 39.78 -4.59 -12.31
CA GLY A 127 40.37 -5.54 -13.24
C GLY A 127 40.24 -6.99 -12.74
N ASP A 128 39.93 -7.86 -13.70
CA ASP A 128 40.07 -9.31 -13.60
C ASP A 128 41.53 -9.67 -13.31
N THR A 129 41.74 -10.45 -12.25
CA THR A 129 42.96 -11.17 -12.04
C THR A 129 42.66 -12.66 -12.17
N ASP A 130 42.91 -13.18 -13.37
CA ASP A 130 43.24 -14.59 -13.57
C ASP A 130 44.51 -14.91 -12.76
N ASP A 131 44.46 -15.94 -11.93
CA ASP A 131 45.68 -16.67 -11.57
C ASP A 131 45.33 -18.14 -11.30
N GLN A 132 46.06 -18.98 -11.96
CA GLN A 132 46.34 -20.37 -12.12
C GLN A 132 45.98 -21.32 -10.95
#